data_75dca964b6fc4b7d151b834b55e4e25a
#
_entry.id   75dca964b6fc4b7d151b834b55e4e25a
#
_cell.length_a   1.000
_cell.length_b   1.000
_cell.length_c   1.000
_cell.angle_alpha   90.00
_cell.angle_beta   90.00
_cell.angle_gamma   90.00
#
_symmetry.space_group_name_H-M   'P 1'
#
loop_
_entity.id
_entity.type
_entity.pdbx_description
1 polymer ?
#
loop_
_entity_poly.entity_id
_entity_poly.type
_entity_poly.pdbx_seq_one_letter_code
_entity_poly.pdbx_strand_id
1 'polypeptide(L)'
;MKKTIALLMALMLTTAAAVGCGSGTSSAPAADTGATAQAQTGETTEAGQEGQTVQTGQAGQEGTPSETGAPIADGMYQADFNTDSSMFHVNETKDGKGVLVVSEGKMTIHVVMPSKNILNLYCGTAEDAQKEGAELLQPKTEEVTYSDGTREEVNTFDIPVPYLDKEFDVALIGEKGKWYDHKVSVSNPVSLDELITADSPEEAAAGATGKVETEGGQAETTPDAGAEAKPASEEDLKAAQAVAEKIDAIYVQQWTEETDQMCEEAKEAWDALTDEQKALVEGEFADPDYFGADTGDASKDDPLNGNDIGEKELLVVSFGTSFNDSRTGDIGGIEKALQEAYPDWSVRRAFTAQIIINHVQARDGERIDNVEQALERAAANGVKQLVVQPTHLMHGAEYDELAKAVEGFGDMFESVKIAEPLLGEVGADASALNADKEAVAKAVTEAAVAEAGYDSLDAAGQDKTGFVLLGHGTSHTAKVTYDQMQTQMEQLGYGNVFIGTVEGEPEDTACEAVIEKVKAAGYTKVVLRPLMVVAGDHAHNDMAGEEEDSWLSMFKAAGFEKVDTQIAGMGSIPAVQQIYVGHSEAAVNE
;
A
#
# COMPACT_ATOMS: atom_id res chain seq x y z
N MET A 1 -1.77 -2.23 22.45
CA MET A 1 -0.41 -1.81 22.81
C MET A 1 0.14 -2.52 24.06
N LYS A 2 -0.41 -2.38 25.27
CA LYS A 2 0.15 -3.05 26.49
C LYS A 2 0.30 -4.57 26.42
N LYS A 3 -0.57 -5.29 25.72
CA LYS A 3 -0.49 -6.76 25.56
C LYS A 3 0.55 -7.20 24.52
N THR A 4 0.82 -6.40 23.53
CA THR A 4 1.77 -6.69 22.44
C THR A 4 3.21 -6.48 22.90
N ILE A 5 3.46 -5.42 23.69
CA ILE A 5 4.79 -5.13 24.27
C ILE A 5 5.18 -6.18 25.33
N ALA A 6 4.23 -6.66 26.14
CA ALA A 6 4.47 -7.74 27.09
C ALA A 6 4.80 -9.09 26.41
N LEU A 7 4.29 -9.33 25.21
CA LEU A 7 4.58 -10.53 24.43
C LEU A 7 5.98 -10.48 23.80
N LEU A 8 6.43 -9.29 23.39
CA LEU A 8 7.78 -9.07 22.84
C LEU A 8 8.88 -9.28 23.90
N MET A 9 8.65 -8.89 25.15
CA MET A 9 9.59 -9.17 26.26
C MET A 9 9.64 -10.65 26.65
N ALA A 10 8.54 -11.40 26.50
CA ALA A 10 8.51 -12.83 26.80
C ALA A 10 9.22 -13.67 25.74
N LEU A 11 9.32 -13.20 24.49
CA LEU A 11 9.96 -13.94 23.40
C LEU A 11 11.49 -13.85 23.43
N MET A 12 12.06 -12.80 24.02
CA MET A 12 13.54 -12.67 24.17
C MET A 12 14.15 -13.51 25.31
N LEU A 13 13.33 -14.10 26.18
CA LEU A 13 13.82 -14.88 27.36
C LEU A 13 13.70 -16.41 27.21
N THR A 14 13.20 -16.95 26.10
CA THR A 14 12.92 -18.40 25.96
C THR A 14 13.83 -19.17 25.01
N THR A 15 14.94 -18.64 24.52
CA THR A 15 15.88 -19.36 23.65
C THR A 15 17.09 -19.99 24.36
N ALA A 16 16.98 -20.30 25.65
CA ALA A 16 17.98 -21.10 26.34
C ALA A 16 17.33 -22.24 27.12
N ALA A 17 17.44 -23.45 26.57
CA ALA A 17 17.26 -24.76 27.17
C ALA A 17 16.04 -25.57 26.71
N ALA A 18 16.30 -26.55 25.83
CA ALA A 18 15.95 -27.95 26.04
C ALA A 18 16.48 -28.88 24.96
N VAL A 19 17.65 -29.43 25.18
CA VAL A 19 18.07 -30.71 24.60
C VAL A 19 17.50 -31.81 25.49
N GLY A 20 16.83 -32.83 24.90
CA GLY A 20 16.42 -33.99 25.67
C GLY A 20 15.50 -34.98 24.96
N CYS A 21 16.09 -35.96 24.34
CA CYS A 21 15.70 -37.37 24.07
C CYS A 21 14.29 -37.89 24.30
N GLY A 22 13.85 -38.74 23.34
CA GLY A 22 12.98 -39.89 23.66
C GLY A 22 12.14 -40.43 22.50
N SER A 23 12.71 -41.32 21.75
CA SER A 23 12.32 -42.67 21.23
C SER A 23 10.85 -43.05 21.05
N GLY A 24 10.55 -43.67 19.90
CA GLY A 24 9.49 -44.68 19.73
C GLY A 24 8.86 -44.82 18.36
N THR A 25 9.50 -45.61 17.51
CA THR A 25 9.02 -46.77 16.69
C THR A 25 7.67 -46.68 15.94
N SER A 26 7.57 -46.95 14.71
CA SER A 26 7.64 -48.07 13.75
C SER A 26 6.64 -47.72 12.63
N SER A 27 6.74 -48.05 11.40
CA SER A 27 7.31 -49.08 10.57
C SER A 27 7.10 -48.73 9.09
N ALA A 28 8.10 -49.07 8.29
CA ALA A 28 8.04 -49.08 6.81
C ALA A 28 7.31 -50.33 6.28
N PRO A 29 7.13 -50.54 4.96
CA PRO A 29 8.19 -50.94 4.01
C PRO A 29 8.12 -50.32 2.60
N ALA A 30 9.25 -50.06 1.97
CA ALA A 30 10.11 -50.84 1.02
C ALA A 30 9.52 -50.99 -0.37
N ALA A 31 10.15 -50.67 -1.45
CA ALA A 31 11.29 -51.21 -2.17
C ALA A 31 11.51 -50.34 -3.43
N ASP A 32 12.57 -50.17 -4.03
CA ASP A 32 13.80 -50.82 -4.38
C ASP A 32 14.22 -50.34 -5.79
N THR A 33 15.47 -50.23 -6.01
CA THR A 33 16.55 -50.46 -6.97
C THR A 33 17.02 -49.15 -7.65
N GLY A 34 18.29 -48.89 -7.79
CA GLY A 34 19.54 -49.57 -7.61
C GLY A 34 20.64 -48.86 -8.38
N ALA A 35 21.79 -48.88 -7.77
CA ALA A 35 23.13 -49.11 -8.25
C ALA A 35 23.95 -47.93 -8.81
N THR A 36 24.98 -47.64 -8.20
CA THR A 36 26.44 -48.02 -8.14
C THR A 36 27.28 -46.98 -8.85
N ALA A 37 28.46 -46.57 -8.47
CA ALA A 37 29.50 -46.89 -7.54
C ALA A 37 30.65 -45.86 -7.69
N GLN A 38 31.37 -45.64 -6.69
CA GLN A 38 32.76 -45.76 -6.24
C GLN A 38 33.57 -44.47 -6.38
N ALA A 39 34.06 -43.91 -5.34
CA ALA A 39 35.07 -44.21 -4.32
C ALA A 39 36.49 -43.77 -4.76
N GLN A 40 37.15 -42.97 -3.94
CA GLN A 40 38.41 -43.18 -3.22
C GLN A 40 39.03 -41.84 -2.82
N THR A 41 39.17 -41.53 -1.57
CA THR A 41 40.18 -41.78 -0.52
C THR A 41 41.47 -40.98 -0.61
N GLY A 42 41.87 -40.45 0.55
CA GLY A 42 43.20 -40.12 0.98
C GLY A 42 43.28 -38.80 1.72
N GLU A 43 43.11 -38.71 2.99
CA GLU A 43 43.97 -38.92 4.16
C GLU A 43 45.09 -37.88 4.31
N THR A 44 44.92 -37.12 5.42
CA THR A 44 45.86 -36.80 6.54
C THR A 44 47.09 -35.93 6.25
N THR A 45 47.42 -34.94 7.03
CA THR A 45 47.87 -34.90 8.42
C THR A 45 48.14 -33.47 8.90
N GLU A 46 47.74 -33.22 10.13
CA GLU A 46 48.31 -32.50 11.27
C GLU A 46 49.42 -31.46 11.16
N ALA A 47 49.19 -30.42 11.93
CA ALA A 47 50.00 -29.82 13.01
C ALA A 47 51.02 -28.73 12.69
N GLY A 48 50.95 -27.69 13.48
CA GLY A 48 52.09 -26.81 13.77
C GLY A 48 51.72 -25.42 14.25
N GLN A 49 51.78 -25.25 15.53
CA GLN A 49 51.65 -24.04 16.34
C GLN A 49 52.78 -23.02 16.12
N GLU A 50 52.55 -21.83 16.69
CA GLU A 50 53.48 -20.73 17.06
C GLU A 50 53.67 -19.67 15.97
N GLY A 51 53.47 -18.38 16.14
CA GLY A 51 53.54 -17.52 17.32
C GLY A 51 54.20 -16.20 16.89
N GLN A 52 53.72 -15.12 17.49
CA GLN A 52 54.43 -13.82 17.60
C GLN A 52 54.26 -12.74 16.54
N THR A 53 53.50 -11.73 16.96
CA THR A 53 53.87 -10.31 17.26
C THR A 53 54.18 -9.35 16.12
N VAL A 54 53.32 -8.30 16.14
CA VAL A 54 53.56 -6.85 16.12
C VAL A 54 54.29 -6.26 14.88
N GLN A 55 53.58 -5.45 14.14
CA GLN A 55 53.88 -4.00 14.04
C GLN A 55 52.94 -3.26 13.10
N THR A 56 52.20 -2.33 13.70
CA THR A 56 51.92 -0.95 13.27
C THR A 56 52.25 -0.56 11.83
N GLY A 57 51.22 -0.11 11.14
CA GLY A 57 51.34 0.72 9.95
C GLY A 57 50.11 1.64 9.87
N GLN A 58 50.25 2.84 10.40
CA GLN A 58 49.38 3.96 10.36
C GLN A 58 49.40 4.59 8.97
N ALA A 59 48.23 4.82 8.41
CA ALA A 59 47.89 5.99 7.57
C ALA A 59 46.35 5.93 7.42
N GLY A 60 45.56 6.72 8.03
CA GLY A 60 45.62 8.16 8.19
C GLY A 60 44.75 8.79 7.12
N GLN A 61 43.43 8.87 7.39
CA GLN A 61 42.69 10.03 6.94
C GLN A 61 41.61 10.32 7.98
N GLU A 62 41.89 11.35 8.77
CA GLU A 62 40.98 12.04 9.65
C GLU A 62 39.89 12.70 8.77
N GLY A 63 38.67 12.22 8.87
CA GLY A 63 37.48 13.00 8.52
C GLY A 63 37.01 13.66 9.80
N THR A 64 37.11 14.99 9.83
CA THR A 64 36.65 15.91 10.87
C THR A 64 35.22 15.60 11.31
N PRO A 65 34.89 15.65 12.61
CA PRO A 65 33.53 15.64 13.10
C PRO A 65 32.89 17.00 12.79
N SER A 66 31.79 16.96 12.01
CA SER A 66 30.94 18.13 11.84
C SER A 66 29.69 17.97 12.69
N GLU A 67 29.62 18.80 13.70
CA GLU A 67 28.46 19.36 14.40
C GLU A 67 27.07 18.95 13.88
N THR A 68 26.17 18.47 14.72
CA THR A 68 25.30 18.90 15.76
C THR A 68 24.18 17.89 15.94
N GLY A 69 24.28 16.99 16.81
CA GLY A 69 23.18 16.35 17.50
C GLY A 69 23.65 16.24 18.94
N ALA A 70 22.84 16.60 19.92
CA ALA A 70 23.14 16.27 21.29
C ALA A 70 23.41 14.75 21.37
N PRO A 71 24.49 14.28 22.03
CA PRO A 71 24.77 12.86 22.11
C PRO A 71 23.59 12.20 22.82
N ILE A 72 22.88 11.31 22.09
CA ILE A 72 21.83 10.49 22.69
C ILE A 72 22.49 9.52 23.68
N ALA A 73 21.89 9.31 24.84
CA ALA A 73 22.44 8.43 25.86
C ALA A 73 22.45 6.95 25.41
N ASP A 74 23.34 6.17 26.00
CA ASP A 74 23.29 4.71 25.80
C ASP A 74 21.93 4.16 26.26
N GLY A 75 21.29 3.34 25.44
CA GLY A 75 19.95 2.82 25.67
C GLY A 75 19.34 2.19 24.44
N MET A 76 18.09 1.80 24.57
CA MET A 76 17.25 1.30 23.47
C MET A 76 16.14 2.33 23.20
N TYR A 77 15.93 2.61 21.94
CA TYR A 77 14.97 3.60 21.46
C TYR A 77 14.12 3.00 20.36
N GLN A 78 12.89 3.42 20.26
CA GLN A 78 12.11 3.31 19.05
C GLN A 78 12.42 4.54 18.21
N ALA A 79 12.75 4.38 16.95
CA ALA A 79 13.11 5.47 16.06
C ALA A 79 12.54 5.23 14.65
N ASP A 80 12.20 6.30 13.97
CA ASP A 80 11.74 6.27 12.60
C ASP A 80 12.91 5.93 11.68
N PHE A 81 12.67 5.07 10.69
CA PHE A 81 13.64 4.76 9.64
C PHE A 81 13.02 5.16 8.31
N ASN A 82 13.43 6.31 7.80
CA ASN A 82 12.91 6.88 6.56
C ASN A 82 13.81 6.49 5.39
N THR A 83 13.21 6.25 4.25
CA THR A 83 13.89 5.91 2.99
C THR A 83 13.47 6.89 1.89
N ASP A 84 14.29 7.01 0.86
CA ASP A 84 14.06 7.87 -0.30
C ASP A 84 13.18 7.21 -1.38
N SER A 85 12.62 6.04 -1.10
CA SER A 85 11.89 5.26 -2.09
C SER A 85 10.77 4.49 -1.44
N SER A 86 9.56 4.61 -1.99
CA SER A 86 8.41 3.80 -1.62
C SER A 86 8.60 2.30 -1.90
N MET A 87 9.60 1.93 -2.69
CA MET A 87 9.97 0.53 -2.97
C MET A 87 10.95 -0.08 -1.95
N PHE A 88 11.52 0.74 -1.08
CA PHE A 88 12.38 0.30 0.02
C PHE A 88 11.62 0.35 1.34
N HIS A 89 10.63 -0.52 1.49
CA HIS A 89 9.83 -0.61 2.71
C HIS A 89 10.58 -1.35 3.80
N VAL A 90 10.45 -0.88 5.03
CA VAL A 90 10.96 -1.56 6.22
C VAL A 90 9.97 -1.42 7.38
N ASN A 91 10.02 -2.37 8.30
CA ASN A 91 9.27 -2.33 9.57
C ASN A 91 7.74 -2.19 9.43
N GLU A 92 7.15 -2.70 8.35
CA GLU A 92 5.69 -2.61 8.08
C GLU A 92 4.83 -3.10 9.24
N THR A 93 5.25 -4.14 9.95
CA THR A 93 4.56 -4.64 11.15
C THR A 93 4.81 -3.80 12.41
N LYS A 94 5.56 -2.69 12.30
CA LYS A 94 5.99 -1.82 13.42
C LYS A 94 5.86 -0.34 13.08
N ASP A 95 4.95 0.03 12.19
CA ASP A 95 4.65 1.41 11.78
C ASP A 95 5.91 2.17 11.28
N GLY A 96 6.72 1.54 10.44
CA GLY A 96 7.96 2.11 9.93
C GLY A 96 9.09 2.27 10.96
N LYS A 97 8.84 1.96 12.24
CA LYS A 97 9.77 2.22 13.34
C LYS A 97 10.73 1.06 13.59
N GLY A 98 12.01 1.35 13.59
CA GLY A 98 13.06 0.41 13.97
C GLY A 98 13.42 0.49 15.46
N VAL A 99 14.16 -0.51 15.94
CA VAL A 99 14.77 -0.48 17.28
C VAL A 99 16.20 0.05 17.17
N LEU A 100 16.41 1.28 17.61
CA LEU A 100 17.73 1.92 17.68
C LEU A 100 18.41 1.56 18.97
N VAL A 101 19.55 0.92 18.90
CA VAL A 101 20.40 0.60 20.04
C VAL A 101 21.60 1.56 20.06
N VAL A 102 21.76 2.28 21.16
CA VAL A 102 22.91 3.14 21.41
C VAL A 102 23.78 2.51 22.49
N SER A 103 25.02 2.23 22.18
CA SER A 103 25.98 1.65 23.11
C SER A 103 27.37 2.19 22.85
N GLU A 104 28.02 2.72 23.89
CA GLU A 104 29.36 3.32 23.81
C GLU A 104 29.48 4.39 22.73
N GLY A 105 28.39 5.17 22.50
CA GLY A 105 28.32 6.21 21.50
C GLY A 105 28.24 5.72 20.05
N LYS A 106 27.97 4.43 19.83
CA LYS A 106 27.65 3.86 18.53
C LYS A 106 26.16 3.58 18.45
N MET A 107 25.60 3.88 17.30
CA MET A 107 24.17 3.68 17.04
C MET A 107 24.01 2.57 15.99
N THR A 108 23.05 1.69 16.20
CA THR A 108 22.67 0.64 15.25
C THR A 108 21.16 0.49 15.27
N ILE A 109 20.53 0.60 14.13
CA ILE A 109 19.07 0.39 14.02
C ILE A 109 18.77 -1.00 13.46
N HIS A 110 17.86 -1.69 14.11
CA HIS A 110 17.34 -2.95 13.64
C HIS A 110 16.10 -2.71 12.79
N VAL A 111 16.13 -3.17 11.54
CA VAL A 111 15.03 -3.03 10.58
C VAL A 111 14.59 -4.40 10.05
N VAL A 112 13.30 -4.50 9.78
CA VAL A 112 12.64 -5.71 9.26
C VAL A 112 12.22 -5.44 7.82
N MET A 113 12.64 -6.28 6.88
CA MET A 113 12.26 -6.18 5.47
C MET A 113 10.88 -6.79 5.23
N PRO A 114 10.17 -6.38 4.17
CA PRO A 114 8.86 -6.95 3.84
C PRO A 114 8.94 -8.40 3.33
N SER A 115 10.13 -8.86 2.95
CA SER A 115 10.33 -10.19 2.37
C SER A 115 11.77 -10.68 2.51
N LYS A 116 12.09 -11.84 1.93
CA LYS A 116 13.46 -12.37 1.82
C LYS A 116 14.17 -11.95 0.54
N ASN A 117 13.56 -11.12 -0.30
CA ASN A 117 14.10 -10.77 -1.63
C ASN A 117 15.33 -9.86 -1.55
N ILE A 118 15.52 -9.11 -0.46
CA ILE A 118 16.72 -8.30 -0.23
C ILE A 118 17.79 -9.19 0.44
N LEU A 119 18.87 -9.45 -0.29
CA LEU A 119 19.89 -10.41 0.11
C LEU A 119 20.98 -9.79 0.98
N ASN A 120 21.40 -8.56 0.68
CA ASN A 120 22.44 -7.85 1.45
C ASN A 120 22.19 -6.34 1.40
N LEU A 121 22.64 -5.65 2.44
CA LEU A 121 22.77 -4.21 2.48
C LEU A 121 24.24 -3.80 2.57
N TYR A 122 24.54 -2.56 2.22
CA TYR A 122 25.86 -1.94 2.37
C TYR A 122 25.70 -0.49 2.82
N CYS A 123 26.43 -0.09 3.87
CA CYS A 123 26.45 1.30 4.33
C CYS A 123 27.36 2.13 3.42
N GLY A 124 26.79 2.76 2.41
CA GLY A 124 27.48 3.49 1.36
C GLY A 124 26.80 3.28 0.01
N THR A 125 27.50 3.61 -1.07
CA THR A 125 26.95 3.54 -2.43
C THR A 125 27.03 2.13 -3.04
N ALA A 126 26.18 1.85 -4.01
CA ALA A 126 26.18 0.63 -4.82
C ALA A 126 27.53 0.40 -5.53
N GLU A 127 28.22 1.47 -5.92
CA GLU A 127 29.57 1.39 -6.50
C GLU A 127 30.58 0.89 -5.47
N ASP A 128 30.48 1.36 -4.22
CA ASP A 128 31.40 0.96 -3.15
C ASP A 128 31.12 -0.47 -2.67
N ALA A 129 29.86 -0.89 -2.64
CA ALA A 129 29.43 -2.24 -2.30
C ALA A 129 30.06 -3.32 -3.21
N GLN A 130 30.35 -2.98 -4.45
CA GLN A 130 30.91 -3.90 -5.45
C GLN A 130 32.46 -3.96 -5.46
N LYS A 131 33.12 -3.16 -4.60
CA LYS A 131 34.59 -3.17 -4.51
C LYS A 131 35.08 -4.39 -3.72
N GLU A 132 36.25 -4.89 -4.10
CA GLU A 132 36.88 -5.99 -3.38
C GLU A 132 37.15 -5.62 -1.91
N GLY A 133 36.59 -6.42 -1.00
CA GLY A 133 36.69 -6.19 0.45
C GLY A 133 35.58 -5.34 1.05
N ALA A 134 34.51 -5.01 0.31
CA ALA A 134 33.34 -4.38 0.87
C ALA A 134 32.67 -5.27 1.95
N GLU A 135 32.40 -4.70 3.12
CA GLU A 135 31.76 -5.40 4.23
C GLU A 135 30.25 -5.28 4.09
N LEU A 136 29.63 -6.31 3.48
CA LEU A 136 28.18 -6.36 3.30
C LEU A 136 27.48 -6.78 4.58
N LEU A 137 26.40 -6.10 4.92
CA LEU A 137 25.50 -6.50 5.99
C LEU A 137 24.77 -7.78 5.54
N GLN A 138 24.84 -8.79 6.39
CA GLN A 138 24.20 -10.08 6.14
C GLN A 138 22.81 -10.11 6.75
N PRO A 139 21.81 -10.67 6.06
CA PRO A 139 20.49 -10.80 6.60
C PRO A 139 20.45 -11.78 7.78
N LYS A 140 19.59 -11.48 8.74
CA LYS A 140 19.04 -12.45 9.70
C LYS A 140 17.61 -12.70 9.32
N THR A 141 17.01 -13.76 9.82
CA THR A 141 15.58 -14.03 9.58
C THR A 141 14.79 -13.92 10.88
N GLU A 142 13.65 -13.28 10.81
CA GLU A 142 12.66 -13.23 11.88
C GLU A 142 11.28 -13.66 11.36
N GLU A 143 10.48 -14.30 12.21
CA GLU A 143 9.08 -14.54 11.94
C GLU A 143 8.30 -13.29 12.36
N VAL A 144 7.69 -12.60 11.41
CA VAL A 144 6.79 -11.48 11.67
C VAL A 144 5.35 -11.97 11.63
N THR A 145 4.50 -11.31 12.38
CA THR A 145 3.06 -11.55 12.34
C THR A 145 2.42 -10.25 11.90
N TYR A 146 1.80 -10.27 10.73
CA TYR A 146 1.05 -9.14 10.20
C TYR A 146 -0.26 -8.96 10.98
N SER A 147 -0.91 -7.81 10.80
CA SER A 147 -2.15 -7.46 11.49
C SER A 147 -3.31 -8.41 11.19
N ASP A 148 -3.30 -9.06 10.02
CA ASP A 148 -4.23 -10.11 9.59
C ASP A 148 -3.98 -11.47 10.27
N GLY A 149 -2.92 -11.60 11.07
CA GLY A 149 -2.50 -12.85 11.70
C GLY A 149 -1.63 -13.75 10.82
N THR A 150 -1.33 -13.35 9.59
CA THR A 150 -0.38 -14.04 8.72
C THR A 150 1.01 -14.01 9.36
N ARG A 151 1.71 -15.13 9.29
CA ARG A 151 3.08 -15.24 9.77
C ARG A 151 4.01 -15.49 8.61
N GLU A 152 5.00 -14.64 8.49
CA GLU A 152 6.02 -14.77 7.47
C GLU A 152 7.43 -14.69 8.07
N GLU A 153 8.35 -15.48 7.52
CA GLU A 153 9.76 -15.41 7.87
C GLU A 153 10.45 -14.46 6.87
N VAL A 154 10.85 -13.29 7.35
CA VAL A 154 11.42 -12.20 6.55
C VAL A 154 12.89 -11.95 6.89
N ASN A 155 13.61 -11.26 6.03
CA ASN A 155 14.97 -10.83 6.31
C ASN A 155 14.97 -9.59 7.21
N THR A 156 15.95 -9.52 8.12
CA THR A 156 16.20 -8.36 8.99
C THR A 156 17.65 -7.94 8.93
N PHE A 157 17.92 -6.67 9.18
CA PHE A 157 19.26 -6.12 9.18
C PHE A 157 19.50 -5.21 10.37
N ASP A 158 20.73 -5.24 10.88
CA ASP A 158 21.23 -4.28 11.85
C ASP A 158 22.10 -3.25 11.12
N ILE A 159 21.58 -2.06 10.90
CA ILE A 159 22.22 -1.01 10.10
C ILE A 159 22.96 -0.05 11.04
N PRO A 160 24.28 0.15 10.91
CA PRO A 160 25.01 1.20 11.60
C PRO A 160 24.50 2.59 11.23
N VAL A 161 24.12 3.38 12.22
CA VAL A 161 23.62 4.75 12.04
C VAL A 161 24.73 5.74 12.36
N PRO A 162 25.22 6.51 11.37
CA PRO A 162 26.32 7.45 11.59
C PRO A 162 25.91 8.71 12.34
N TYR A 163 24.66 9.15 12.18
CA TYR A 163 24.07 10.34 12.82
C TYR A 163 22.54 10.26 12.73
N LEU A 164 21.86 10.99 13.61
CA LEU A 164 20.39 11.16 13.60
C LEU A 164 19.99 12.38 12.77
N ASP A 165 18.73 12.41 12.34
CA ASP A 165 18.07 13.54 11.67
C ASP A 165 18.82 14.02 10.41
N LYS A 166 19.47 13.11 9.72
CA LYS A 166 20.22 13.42 8.51
C LYS A 166 20.38 12.16 7.66
N GLU A 167 20.26 12.35 6.35
CA GLU A 167 20.38 11.28 5.36
C GLU A 167 21.81 10.71 5.26
N PHE A 168 21.90 9.39 5.05
CA PHE A 168 23.13 8.67 4.72
C PHE A 168 22.85 7.59 3.68
N ASP A 169 23.92 7.17 2.98
CA ASP A 169 23.79 6.22 1.89
C ASP A 169 23.69 4.79 2.41
N VAL A 170 22.70 4.05 1.91
CA VAL A 170 22.57 2.60 2.04
C VAL A 170 22.30 2.01 0.67
N ALA A 171 23.15 1.10 0.21
CA ALA A 171 22.89 0.35 -1.01
C ALA A 171 22.33 -1.03 -0.67
N LEU A 172 21.41 -1.51 -1.50
CA LEU A 172 20.82 -2.84 -1.36
C LEU A 172 21.00 -3.68 -2.63
N ILE A 173 21.01 -5.00 -2.46
CA ILE A 173 20.99 -5.96 -3.55
C ILE A 173 19.89 -6.99 -3.29
N GLY A 174 19.03 -7.16 -4.28
CA GLY A 174 17.99 -8.19 -4.28
C GLY A 174 18.41 -9.45 -5.04
N GLU A 175 17.50 -10.40 -5.14
CA GLU A 175 17.71 -11.69 -5.83
C GLU A 175 18.13 -11.55 -7.30
N LYS A 176 17.75 -10.44 -7.95
CA LYS A 176 18.15 -10.14 -9.35
C LYS A 176 19.63 -9.77 -9.50
N GLY A 177 20.39 -9.65 -8.40
CA GLY A 177 21.83 -9.36 -8.41
C GLY A 177 22.20 -7.93 -8.84
N LYS A 178 21.24 -7.01 -8.87
CA LYS A 178 21.46 -5.59 -9.15
C LYS A 178 21.52 -4.81 -7.85
N TRP A 179 22.49 -3.91 -7.74
CA TRP A 179 22.63 -2.97 -6.64
C TRP A 179 21.84 -1.70 -6.91
N TYR A 180 21.18 -1.19 -5.87
CA TYR A 180 20.43 0.07 -5.88
C TYR A 180 20.95 0.96 -4.75
N ASP A 181 21.06 2.24 -5.03
CA ASP A 181 21.44 3.29 -4.06
C ASP A 181 20.18 3.88 -3.44
N HIS A 182 20.20 4.07 -2.12
CA HIS A 182 19.14 4.72 -1.38
C HIS A 182 19.71 5.73 -0.39
N LYS A 183 18.94 6.78 -0.12
CA LYS A 183 19.13 7.70 0.98
C LYS A 183 18.21 7.31 2.12
N VAL A 184 18.78 7.11 3.29
CA VAL A 184 18.00 6.77 4.49
C VAL A 184 18.33 7.71 5.61
N SER A 185 17.39 7.91 6.53
CA SER A 185 17.61 8.66 7.76
C SER A 185 16.98 7.98 8.96
N VAL A 186 17.50 8.25 10.14
CA VAL A 186 16.98 7.80 11.42
C VAL A 186 16.64 9.00 12.25
N SER A 187 15.38 9.14 12.65
CA SER A 187 14.88 10.33 13.35
C SER A 187 13.99 9.96 14.54
N ASN A 188 13.59 10.96 15.30
CA ASN A 188 12.62 10.85 16.39
C ASN A 188 12.86 9.68 17.37
N PRO A 189 14.08 9.50 17.93
CA PRO A 189 14.33 8.41 18.85
C PRO A 189 13.62 8.64 20.19
N VAL A 190 12.69 7.77 20.57
CA VAL A 190 11.97 7.76 21.83
C VAL A 190 12.49 6.60 22.67
N SER A 191 12.93 6.88 23.90
CA SER A 191 13.44 5.86 24.80
C SER A 191 12.35 4.79 25.09
N LEU A 192 12.68 3.52 24.92
CA LEU A 192 11.77 2.44 25.27
C LEU A 192 11.40 2.45 26.76
N ASP A 193 12.27 2.96 27.62
CA ASP A 193 12.00 3.14 29.06
C ASP A 193 10.99 4.29 29.30
N GLU A 194 10.97 5.32 28.46
CA GLU A 194 10.00 6.41 28.53
C GLU A 194 8.63 5.98 28.00
N LEU A 195 8.57 5.18 26.95
CA LEU A 195 7.33 4.58 26.46
C LEU A 195 6.66 3.68 27.50
N ILE A 196 7.44 3.04 28.36
CA ILE A 196 6.92 2.21 29.45
C ILE A 196 6.41 3.05 30.63
N THR A 197 6.93 4.26 30.83
CA THR A 197 6.60 5.15 31.96
C THR A 197 5.55 6.22 31.67
N ALA A 198 5.22 6.48 30.41
CA ALA A 198 4.22 7.46 29.98
C ALA A 198 2.75 7.05 30.25
N ASP A 199 2.55 5.89 30.86
CA ASP A 199 1.24 5.29 31.10
C ASP A 199 0.75 5.44 32.54
N SER A 200 0.83 6.64 33.11
CA SER A 200 0.16 6.99 34.38
C SER A 200 -0.47 8.38 34.27
N PRO A 201 -1.80 8.47 34.50
CA PRO A 201 -2.51 9.73 34.38
C PRO A 201 -2.47 10.52 35.69
N GLU A 202 -2.04 11.77 35.67
CA GLU A 202 -2.55 12.79 36.61
C GLU A 202 -2.21 14.24 36.17
N GLU A 203 -3.32 14.99 36.02
CA GLU A 203 -3.55 16.40 36.29
C GLU A 203 -2.83 17.49 35.49
N ALA A 204 -3.57 18.32 34.79
CA ALA A 204 -4.05 19.56 35.38
C ALA A 204 -4.97 20.35 34.44
N ALA A 205 -6.13 20.64 34.99
CA ALA A 205 -7.12 21.59 34.49
C ALA A 205 -6.64 23.03 34.68
N ALA A 206 -7.16 23.91 33.86
CA ALA A 206 -7.70 25.21 34.16
C ALA A 206 -7.33 26.34 33.20
N GLY A 207 -8.32 26.83 32.56
CA GLY A 207 -8.76 28.23 32.53
C GLY A 207 -8.34 29.03 31.30
N ALA A 208 -9.11 29.71 30.65
CA ALA A 208 -10.39 30.34 30.73
C ALA A 208 -10.62 31.24 29.49
N THR A 209 -11.79 31.12 28.96
CA THR A 209 -12.67 32.20 28.42
C THR A 209 -12.11 33.41 27.75
N GLY A 210 -12.58 33.70 26.55
CA GLY A 210 -12.64 35.03 25.96
C GLY A 210 -13.36 35.06 24.60
N LYS A 211 -14.49 35.55 24.61
CA LYS A 211 -15.62 35.81 23.72
C LYS A 211 -15.33 36.77 22.55
N VAL A 212 -15.93 36.46 21.36
CA VAL A 212 -16.83 37.32 20.52
C VAL A 212 -16.09 38.37 19.65
N GLU A 213 -16.42 38.56 18.39
CA GLU A 213 -17.64 38.76 17.60
C GLU A 213 -17.35 38.75 16.08
N THR A 214 -18.37 38.36 15.36
CA THR A 214 -18.62 38.39 13.93
C THR A 214 -18.45 39.74 13.25
N GLU A 215 -18.01 39.78 12.00
CA GLU A 215 -18.81 40.34 10.90
C GLU A 215 -18.15 40.10 9.52
N GLY A 216 -18.97 39.79 8.57
CA GLY A 216 -18.78 39.35 7.24
C GLY A 216 -18.37 40.39 6.20
N GLY A 217 -18.08 39.90 5.01
CA GLY A 217 -17.89 40.73 3.82
C GLY A 217 -17.19 39.97 2.71
N GLN A 218 -17.99 39.46 1.77
CA GLN A 218 -17.54 38.95 0.46
C GLN A 218 -16.78 40.04 -0.33
N ALA A 219 -15.67 39.68 -0.94
CA ALA A 219 -15.21 40.31 -2.17
C ALA A 219 -14.32 39.33 -2.98
N GLU A 220 -14.84 38.89 -4.11
CA GLU A 220 -14.07 38.27 -5.18
C GLU A 220 -12.93 39.17 -5.63
N THR A 221 -11.70 38.62 -5.67
CA THR A 221 -10.64 39.20 -6.51
C THR A 221 -9.78 38.07 -7.07
N THR A 222 -9.74 38.02 -8.39
CA THR A 222 -8.82 37.26 -9.22
C THR A 222 -7.34 37.44 -8.81
N PRO A 223 -6.50 36.38 -8.83
CA PRO A 223 -5.10 36.53 -8.44
C PRO A 223 -4.27 37.16 -9.56
N ASP A 224 -3.56 38.20 -9.17
CA ASP A 224 -2.50 38.84 -9.95
C ASP A 224 -1.20 38.07 -9.74
N ALA A 225 -0.61 37.60 -10.83
CA ALA A 225 0.66 36.90 -10.82
C ALA A 225 1.82 37.86 -10.54
N GLY A 226 2.44 37.71 -9.36
CA GLY A 226 3.70 38.39 -9.09
C GLY A 226 3.88 38.95 -7.67
N ALA A 227 3.77 38.13 -6.64
CA ALA A 227 4.29 38.47 -5.31
C ALA A 227 5.20 37.31 -4.86
N GLU A 228 6.46 37.59 -4.57
CA GLU A 228 7.34 36.68 -3.85
C GLU A 228 6.62 36.25 -2.55
N ALA A 229 6.36 34.99 -2.38
CA ALA A 229 5.71 34.44 -1.22
C ALA A 229 6.52 34.81 0.03
N LYS A 230 5.88 35.49 0.96
CA LYS A 230 6.47 35.81 2.27
C LYS A 230 6.73 34.44 2.95
N PRO A 231 7.93 34.21 3.49
CA PRO A 231 8.17 32.95 4.19
C PRO A 231 7.13 32.76 5.31
N ALA A 232 6.59 31.55 5.42
CA ALA A 232 5.62 31.18 6.43
C ALA A 232 6.14 31.55 7.82
N SER A 233 5.23 31.97 8.69
CA SER A 233 5.63 32.28 10.07
C SER A 233 5.84 30.97 10.85
N GLU A 234 6.67 31.01 11.89
CA GLU A 234 6.85 29.85 12.79
C GLU A 234 5.52 29.40 13.44
N GLU A 235 4.58 30.33 13.62
CA GLU A 235 3.23 30.05 14.14
C GLU A 235 2.37 29.32 13.11
N ASP A 236 2.47 29.69 11.84
CA ASP A 236 1.74 29.01 10.76
C ASP A 236 2.25 27.58 10.54
N LEU A 237 3.57 27.40 10.54
CA LEU A 237 4.19 26.07 10.44
C LEU A 237 3.77 25.16 11.60
N LYS A 238 3.77 25.70 12.83
CA LYS A 238 3.34 24.93 13.99
C LYS A 238 1.85 24.58 13.96
N ALA A 239 1.00 25.48 13.46
CA ALA A 239 -0.43 25.20 13.30
C ALA A 239 -0.65 24.10 12.25
N ALA A 240 0.04 24.16 11.11
CA ALA A 240 -0.02 23.15 10.06
C ALA A 240 0.48 21.79 10.55
N GLN A 241 1.63 21.76 11.24
CA GLN A 241 2.19 20.54 11.80
C GLN A 241 1.24 19.85 12.80
N ALA A 242 0.58 20.61 13.69
CA ALA A 242 -0.36 20.05 14.65
C ALA A 242 -1.61 19.43 13.99
N VAL A 243 -1.96 19.86 12.77
CA VAL A 243 -3.04 19.27 11.98
C VAL A 243 -2.52 18.05 11.21
N ALA A 244 -1.31 18.11 10.65
CA ALA A 244 -0.67 16.96 10.02
C ALA A 244 -0.60 15.76 10.98
N GLU A 245 -0.13 15.97 12.23
CA GLU A 245 -0.09 14.93 13.25
C GLU A 245 -1.46 14.29 13.55
N LYS A 246 -2.55 15.06 13.48
CA LYS A 246 -3.91 14.51 13.66
C LYS A 246 -4.37 13.70 12.45
N ILE A 247 -4.03 14.13 11.26
CA ILE A 247 -4.36 13.42 10.01
C ILE A 247 -3.55 12.11 9.94
N ASP A 248 -2.25 12.16 10.25
CA ASP A 248 -1.42 10.95 10.31
C ASP A 248 -1.95 9.94 11.36
N ALA A 249 -2.44 10.43 12.51
CA ALA A 249 -2.97 9.59 13.58
C ALA A 249 -4.25 8.82 13.22
N ILE A 250 -5.01 9.26 12.22
CA ILE A 250 -6.21 8.55 11.74
C ILE A 250 -5.93 7.59 10.58
N TYR A 251 -4.68 7.49 10.14
CA TYR A 251 -4.27 6.56 9.08
C TYR A 251 -4.04 5.16 9.65
N VAL A 252 -5.08 4.61 10.29
CA VAL A 252 -5.07 3.31 10.95
C VAL A 252 -5.98 2.33 10.23
N GLN A 253 -5.56 1.07 10.15
CA GLN A 253 -6.28 0.03 9.41
C GLN A 253 -7.41 -0.62 10.21
N GLN A 254 -7.50 -0.37 11.51
CA GLN A 254 -8.54 -0.94 12.37
C GLN A 254 -9.40 0.16 12.99
N TRP A 255 -10.71 0.00 12.85
CA TRP A 255 -11.66 0.87 13.54
C TRP A 255 -11.68 0.56 15.05
N THR A 256 -11.79 1.62 15.85
CA THR A 256 -12.07 1.55 17.29
C THR A 256 -13.15 2.56 17.65
N GLU A 257 -13.75 2.46 18.82
CA GLU A 257 -14.75 3.44 19.28
C GLU A 257 -14.19 4.89 19.32
N GLU A 258 -12.87 5.05 19.39
CA GLU A 258 -12.21 6.37 19.42
C GLU A 258 -11.94 6.92 18.02
N THR A 259 -11.95 6.08 16.97
CA THR A 259 -11.63 6.47 15.60
C THR A 259 -12.54 7.59 15.08
N ASP A 260 -13.84 7.49 15.31
CA ASP A 260 -14.80 8.52 14.90
C ASP A 260 -14.50 9.88 15.53
N GLN A 261 -14.14 9.89 16.83
CA GLN A 261 -13.79 11.14 17.52
C GLN A 261 -12.48 11.72 16.97
N MET A 262 -11.48 10.88 16.69
CA MET A 262 -10.21 11.32 16.10
C MET A 262 -10.44 11.95 14.72
N CYS A 263 -11.28 11.37 13.88
CA CYS A 263 -11.65 11.93 12.58
C CYS A 263 -12.37 13.29 12.72
N GLU A 264 -13.30 13.42 13.67
CA GLU A 264 -13.97 14.69 13.95
C GLU A 264 -12.99 15.77 14.41
N GLU A 265 -12.05 15.41 15.29
CA GLU A 265 -11.01 16.33 15.77
C GLU A 265 -10.02 16.74 14.68
N ALA A 266 -9.65 15.83 13.77
CA ALA A 266 -8.82 16.15 12.61
C ALA A 266 -9.55 17.13 11.68
N LYS A 267 -10.84 16.89 11.40
CA LYS A 267 -11.67 17.77 10.59
C LYS A 267 -11.79 19.17 11.21
N GLU A 268 -12.13 19.27 12.48
CA GLU A 268 -12.24 20.56 13.17
C GLU A 268 -10.91 21.33 13.11
N ALA A 269 -9.79 20.63 13.28
CA ALA A 269 -8.46 21.24 13.22
C ALA A 269 -8.10 21.70 11.79
N TRP A 270 -8.40 20.91 10.77
CA TRP A 270 -8.22 21.30 9.36
C TRP A 270 -9.08 22.50 8.98
N ASP A 271 -10.37 22.48 9.34
CA ASP A 271 -11.31 23.55 9.02
C ASP A 271 -10.95 24.89 9.71
N ALA A 272 -10.21 24.82 10.82
CA ALA A 272 -9.74 26.01 11.54
C ALA A 272 -8.52 26.69 10.91
N LEU A 273 -7.82 26.01 9.99
CA LEU A 273 -6.66 26.57 9.29
C LEU A 273 -7.07 27.58 8.22
N THR A 274 -6.24 28.60 8.00
CA THR A 274 -6.34 29.45 6.80
C THR A 274 -5.85 28.70 5.57
N ASP A 275 -6.20 29.18 4.37
CA ASP A 275 -5.75 28.53 3.12
C ASP A 275 -4.23 28.52 3.02
N GLU A 276 -3.54 29.57 3.52
CA GLU A 276 -2.08 29.61 3.56
C GLU A 276 -1.50 28.57 4.54
N GLN A 277 -2.18 28.30 5.66
CA GLN A 277 -1.77 27.29 6.63
C GLN A 277 -2.06 25.88 6.11
N LYS A 278 -3.19 25.67 5.42
CA LYS A 278 -3.51 24.39 4.78
C LYS A 278 -2.46 23.98 3.75
N ALA A 279 -1.95 24.95 2.98
CA ALA A 279 -0.86 24.72 2.03
C ALA A 279 0.50 24.39 2.67
N LEU A 280 0.61 24.42 4.00
CA LEU A 280 1.80 24.05 4.77
C LEU A 280 1.63 22.74 5.53
N VAL A 281 0.46 22.10 5.42
CA VAL A 281 0.21 20.81 6.08
C VAL A 281 1.00 19.76 5.32
N GLU A 282 1.94 19.14 6.00
CA GLU A 282 2.79 18.09 5.45
C GLU A 282 3.10 17.10 6.56
N GLY A 283 2.74 15.86 6.36
CA GLY A 283 2.91 14.72 7.26
C GLY A 283 3.23 13.48 6.47
N GLU A 284 3.21 12.33 7.12
CA GLU A 284 3.42 11.05 6.45
C GLU A 284 2.25 10.72 5.50
N PHE A 285 1.02 11.00 5.94
CA PHE A 285 -0.23 10.77 5.19
C PHE A 285 -1.04 12.06 5.03
N ALA A 286 -0.57 13.15 5.61
CA ALA A 286 -1.19 14.46 5.54
C ALA A 286 -0.53 15.28 4.44
N ASP A 287 -1.18 15.34 3.29
CA ASP A 287 -0.75 16.12 2.14
C ASP A 287 -1.86 17.09 1.74
N PRO A 288 -1.57 18.38 1.43
CA PRO A 288 -2.60 19.35 1.05
C PRO A 288 -3.38 18.94 -0.19
N ASP A 289 -2.69 18.38 -1.17
CA ASP A 289 -3.32 17.96 -2.42
C ASP A 289 -4.18 16.72 -2.20
N TYR A 290 -3.68 15.75 -1.45
CA TYR A 290 -4.40 14.52 -1.12
C TYR A 290 -5.57 14.76 -0.15
N PHE A 291 -5.37 15.60 0.90
CA PHE A 291 -6.41 15.84 1.91
C PHE A 291 -7.39 16.94 1.51
N GLY A 292 -7.04 17.88 0.65
CA GLY A 292 -7.85 19.09 0.45
C GLY A 292 -8.15 19.54 -0.96
N ALA A 293 -7.24 19.44 -1.92
CA ALA A 293 -7.34 20.27 -3.13
C ALA A 293 -8.00 19.56 -4.32
N ASP A 294 -7.43 18.51 -4.86
CA ASP A 294 -7.80 18.01 -6.19
C ASP A 294 -8.59 16.70 -6.21
N THR A 295 -9.33 16.39 -5.14
CA THR A 295 -10.09 15.15 -5.02
C THR A 295 -11.51 15.21 -5.60
N GLY A 296 -11.98 16.39 -6.02
CA GLY A 296 -13.31 16.58 -6.57
C GLY A 296 -14.34 17.08 -5.55
N ASP A 297 -15.62 17.01 -5.92
CA ASP A 297 -16.76 17.58 -5.18
C ASP A 297 -17.50 16.50 -4.38
N ALA A 298 -17.20 16.39 -3.08
CA ALA A 298 -17.83 15.44 -2.15
C ALA A 298 -19.36 15.53 -2.12
N SER A 299 -19.94 16.70 -2.38
CA SER A 299 -21.40 16.89 -2.34
C SER A 299 -22.17 16.14 -3.43
N LYS A 300 -21.47 15.57 -4.40
CA LYS A 300 -22.07 14.76 -5.47
C LYS A 300 -22.16 13.28 -5.11
N ASP A 301 -21.51 12.86 -4.05
CA ASP A 301 -21.53 11.48 -3.59
C ASP A 301 -22.70 11.22 -2.64
N ASP A 302 -23.20 9.99 -2.64
CA ASP A 302 -24.20 9.49 -1.68
C ASP A 302 -23.54 8.36 -0.90
N PRO A 303 -23.31 8.48 0.41
CA PRO A 303 -22.66 7.46 1.21
C PRO A 303 -23.47 6.16 1.33
N LEU A 304 -24.74 6.14 0.89
CA LEU A 304 -25.62 4.98 0.91
C LEU A 304 -25.66 4.23 2.25
N ASN A 305 -25.64 4.95 3.36
CA ASN A 305 -25.62 4.41 4.72
C ASN A 305 -26.95 4.54 5.49
N GLY A 306 -28.08 4.65 4.76
CA GLY A 306 -29.41 4.82 5.33
C GLY A 306 -29.86 3.68 6.24
N ASN A 307 -30.84 3.97 7.11
CA ASN A 307 -31.56 3.00 7.94
C ASN A 307 -33.00 2.85 7.42
N ASP A 308 -33.75 1.88 7.98
CA ASP A 308 -35.15 1.59 7.60
C ASP A 308 -35.32 1.17 6.14
N ILE A 309 -34.42 0.37 5.65
CA ILE A 309 -34.24 0.00 4.25
C ILE A 309 -35.10 -1.19 3.78
N GLY A 310 -35.81 -1.87 4.67
CA GLY A 310 -36.65 -3.02 4.32
C GLY A 310 -35.95 -4.37 4.57
N GLU A 311 -36.53 -5.46 3.99
CA GLU A 311 -36.09 -6.83 4.28
C GLU A 311 -35.06 -7.36 3.28
N LYS A 312 -34.74 -6.61 2.21
CA LYS A 312 -33.82 -7.01 1.15
C LYS A 312 -32.75 -5.94 0.95
N GLU A 313 -31.53 -6.35 1.03
CA GLU A 313 -30.37 -5.45 0.85
C GLU A 313 -29.37 -6.03 -0.13
N LEU A 314 -28.87 -5.16 -0.99
CA LEU A 314 -27.72 -5.37 -1.83
C LEU A 314 -26.60 -4.48 -1.30
N LEU A 315 -25.64 -5.08 -0.60
CA LEU A 315 -24.48 -4.40 -0.02
C LEU A 315 -23.35 -4.38 -1.03
N VAL A 316 -23.03 -3.20 -1.54
CA VAL A 316 -21.89 -3.00 -2.46
C VAL A 316 -20.64 -2.76 -1.63
N VAL A 317 -19.66 -3.63 -1.77
CA VAL A 317 -18.41 -3.57 -1.01
C VAL A 317 -17.24 -3.25 -1.93
N SER A 318 -16.62 -2.12 -1.71
CA SER A 318 -15.45 -1.62 -2.44
C SER A 318 -14.24 -1.50 -1.51
N PHE A 319 -13.02 -1.51 -2.05
CA PHE A 319 -11.85 -1.05 -1.31
C PHE A 319 -12.07 0.38 -0.80
N GLY A 320 -12.61 1.23 -1.67
CA GLY A 320 -12.86 2.62 -1.42
C GLY A 320 -11.87 3.53 -2.12
N THR A 321 -12.14 4.81 -2.07
CA THR A 321 -11.22 5.87 -2.48
C THR A 321 -11.58 7.17 -1.78
N SER A 322 -10.56 7.94 -1.44
CA SER A 322 -10.71 9.31 -0.94
C SER A 322 -10.88 10.34 -2.05
N PHE A 323 -10.60 9.98 -3.30
CA PHE A 323 -10.82 10.85 -4.46
C PHE A 323 -12.32 10.96 -4.77
N ASN A 324 -12.90 12.14 -4.53
CA ASN A 324 -14.34 12.38 -4.61
C ASN A 324 -14.93 12.14 -6.00
N ASP A 325 -14.24 12.58 -7.06
CA ASP A 325 -14.73 12.40 -8.42
C ASP A 325 -14.70 10.92 -8.83
N SER A 326 -13.67 10.17 -8.45
CA SER A 326 -13.56 8.72 -8.68
C SER A 326 -14.57 7.95 -7.84
N ARG A 327 -14.79 8.35 -6.58
CA ARG A 327 -15.80 7.73 -5.72
C ARG A 327 -17.19 7.89 -6.32
N THR A 328 -17.54 9.09 -6.76
CA THR A 328 -18.83 9.38 -7.40
C THR A 328 -18.97 8.70 -8.77
N GLY A 329 -17.93 8.76 -9.60
CA GLY A 329 -18.00 8.26 -10.99
C GLY A 329 -17.85 6.75 -11.10
N ASP A 330 -16.90 6.17 -10.38
CA ASP A 330 -16.56 4.76 -10.52
C ASP A 330 -17.41 3.89 -9.57
N ILE A 331 -17.35 4.14 -8.25
CA ILE A 331 -18.13 3.38 -7.26
C ILE A 331 -19.62 3.74 -7.40
N GLY A 332 -19.94 5.02 -7.36
CA GLY A 332 -21.30 5.51 -7.51
C GLY A 332 -21.96 5.12 -8.84
N GLY A 333 -21.17 4.96 -9.90
CA GLY A 333 -21.65 4.46 -11.19
C GLY A 333 -22.15 3.01 -11.10
N ILE A 334 -21.43 2.13 -10.41
CA ILE A 334 -21.82 0.73 -10.17
C ILE A 334 -23.07 0.70 -9.27
N GLU A 335 -23.05 1.42 -8.16
CA GLU A 335 -24.15 1.47 -7.20
C GLU A 335 -25.44 1.94 -7.84
N LYS A 336 -25.37 2.98 -8.67
CA LYS A 336 -26.51 3.49 -9.41
C LYS A 336 -27.07 2.47 -10.39
N ALA A 337 -26.21 1.75 -11.12
CA ALA A 337 -26.64 0.68 -12.03
C ALA A 337 -27.38 -0.43 -11.26
N LEU A 338 -26.89 -0.77 -10.07
CA LEU A 338 -27.53 -1.74 -9.19
C LEU A 338 -28.87 -1.23 -8.63
N GLN A 339 -28.95 0.04 -8.19
CA GLN A 339 -30.20 0.65 -7.77
C GLN A 339 -31.27 0.65 -8.88
N GLU A 340 -30.86 0.93 -10.11
CA GLU A 340 -31.75 0.92 -11.28
C GLU A 340 -32.23 -0.51 -11.62
N ALA A 341 -31.36 -1.50 -11.47
CA ALA A 341 -31.67 -2.91 -11.75
C ALA A 341 -32.52 -3.56 -10.65
N TYR A 342 -32.36 -3.15 -9.40
CA TYR A 342 -33.01 -3.73 -8.22
C TYR A 342 -33.86 -2.71 -7.44
N PRO A 343 -34.93 -2.14 -8.03
CA PRO A 343 -35.70 -1.07 -7.38
C PRO A 343 -36.46 -1.53 -6.11
N ASP A 344 -36.61 -2.83 -5.90
CA ASP A 344 -37.24 -3.42 -4.71
C ASP A 344 -36.23 -3.85 -3.62
N TRP A 345 -34.94 -3.56 -3.83
CA TRP A 345 -33.87 -3.81 -2.88
C TRP A 345 -33.28 -2.49 -2.41
N SER A 346 -32.82 -2.44 -1.19
CA SER A 346 -32.00 -1.33 -0.75
C SER A 346 -30.56 -1.57 -1.18
N VAL A 347 -29.95 -0.61 -1.85
CA VAL A 347 -28.52 -0.64 -2.18
C VAL A 347 -27.77 0.18 -1.14
N ARG A 348 -26.79 -0.41 -0.51
CA ARG A 348 -25.93 0.22 0.50
C ARG A 348 -24.48 0.03 0.16
N ARG A 349 -23.64 0.89 0.74
CA ARG A 349 -22.18 0.93 0.54
C ARG A 349 -21.45 0.46 1.80
N ALA A 350 -20.35 -0.26 1.59
CA ALA A 350 -19.29 -0.42 2.59
C ALA A 350 -17.92 -0.35 1.91
N PHE A 351 -16.90 0.04 2.69
CA PHE A 351 -15.51 -0.01 2.25
C PHE A 351 -14.71 -1.02 3.08
N THR A 352 -13.70 -1.63 2.46
CA THR A 352 -12.76 -2.53 3.15
C THR A 352 -11.60 -1.76 3.77
N ALA A 353 -11.14 -0.66 3.14
CA ALA A 353 -10.00 0.12 3.60
C ALA A 353 -10.40 1.12 4.69
N GLN A 354 -10.09 0.81 5.95
CA GLN A 354 -10.41 1.68 7.08
C GLN A 354 -9.72 3.05 6.97
N ILE A 355 -8.49 3.11 6.48
CA ILE A 355 -7.75 4.35 6.26
C ILE A 355 -8.51 5.30 5.32
N ILE A 356 -9.11 4.78 4.26
CA ILE A 356 -9.93 5.57 3.32
C ILE A 356 -11.21 6.07 3.99
N ILE A 357 -11.87 5.22 4.79
CA ILE A 357 -13.05 5.61 5.56
C ILE A 357 -12.73 6.79 6.48
N ASN A 358 -11.64 6.67 7.25
CA ASN A 358 -11.20 7.70 8.18
C ASN A 358 -10.86 9.00 7.47
N HIS A 359 -10.17 8.90 6.33
CA HIS A 359 -9.81 10.05 5.52
C HIS A 359 -11.05 10.80 5.01
N VAL A 360 -12.01 10.09 4.41
CA VAL A 360 -13.27 10.67 3.93
C VAL A 360 -14.04 11.32 5.08
N GLN A 361 -14.12 10.66 6.23
CA GLN A 361 -14.80 11.22 7.40
C GLN A 361 -14.12 12.47 7.92
N ALA A 362 -12.78 12.46 8.05
CA ALA A 362 -12.02 13.59 8.57
C ALA A 362 -12.03 14.79 7.61
N ARG A 363 -12.00 14.57 6.30
CA ARG A 363 -12.01 15.65 5.31
C ARG A 363 -13.42 16.15 5.00
N ASP A 364 -14.30 15.22 4.62
CA ASP A 364 -15.63 15.56 4.07
C ASP A 364 -16.74 15.51 5.13
N GLY A 365 -16.50 14.85 6.29
CA GLY A 365 -17.51 14.62 7.34
C GLY A 365 -18.49 13.52 6.99
N GLU A 366 -18.26 12.77 5.92
CA GLU A 366 -19.12 11.66 5.50
C GLU A 366 -18.73 10.38 6.20
N ARG A 367 -19.72 9.65 6.71
CA ARG A 367 -19.51 8.37 7.38
C ARG A 367 -19.85 7.24 6.43
N ILE A 368 -18.85 6.43 6.10
CA ILE A 368 -18.99 5.22 5.32
C ILE A 368 -18.74 4.04 6.27
N ASP A 369 -19.62 3.05 6.24
CA ASP A 369 -19.46 1.86 7.07
C ASP A 369 -18.28 1.00 6.54
N ASN A 370 -17.49 0.41 7.43
CA ASN A 370 -16.67 -0.72 7.06
C ASN A 370 -17.54 -1.99 6.94
N VAL A 371 -16.96 -3.10 6.50
CA VAL A 371 -17.70 -4.34 6.23
C VAL A 371 -18.46 -4.83 7.47
N GLU A 372 -17.81 -4.85 8.65
CA GLU A 372 -18.42 -5.31 9.89
C GLU A 372 -19.57 -4.40 10.32
N GLN A 373 -19.35 -3.09 10.30
CA GLN A 373 -20.39 -2.10 10.62
C GLN A 373 -21.59 -2.19 9.67
N ALA A 374 -21.33 -2.42 8.36
CA ALA A 374 -22.40 -2.55 7.37
C ALA A 374 -23.23 -3.83 7.60
N LEU A 375 -22.60 -4.95 7.94
CA LEU A 375 -23.27 -6.21 8.25
C LEU A 375 -24.08 -6.11 9.55
N GLU A 376 -23.51 -5.50 10.61
CA GLU A 376 -24.23 -5.21 11.85
C GLU A 376 -25.43 -4.32 11.63
N ARG A 377 -25.29 -3.27 10.82
CA ARG A 377 -26.36 -2.36 10.46
C ARG A 377 -27.46 -3.06 9.66
N ALA A 378 -27.11 -3.93 8.70
CA ALA A 378 -28.06 -4.72 7.95
C ALA A 378 -28.91 -5.62 8.88
N ALA A 379 -28.26 -6.31 9.83
CA ALA A 379 -28.91 -7.11 10.83
C ALA A 379 -29.82 -6.27 11.75
N ALA A 380 -29.35 -5.11 12.22
CA ALA A 380 -30.12 -4.19 13.07
C ALA A 380 -31.35 -3.60 12.33
N ASN A 381 -31.25 -3.39 11.03
CA ASN A 381 -32.35 -2.95 10.16
C ASN A 381 -33.39 -4.05 9.88
N GLY A 382 -33.11 -5.30 10.28
CA GLY A 382 -34.02 -6.44 10.06
C GLY A 382 -34.00 -6.97 8.64
N VAL A 383 -32.88 -6.80 7.93
CA VAL A 383 -32.66 -7.41 6.62
C VAL A 383 -32.76 -8.93 6.75
N LYS A 384 -33.46 -9.57 5.84
CA LYS A 384 -33.63 -11.01 5.78
C LYS A 384 -32.85 -11.64 4.62
N GLN A 385 -32.82 -10.94 3.50
CA GLN A 385 -32.12 -11.35 2.30
C GLN A 385 -31.02 -10.33 2.01
N LEU A 386 -29.76 -10.77 2.17
CA LEU A 386 -28.58 -9.98 1.90
C LEU A 386 -27.84 -10.56 0.71
N VAL A 387 -27.54 -9.73 -0.28
CA VAL A 387 -26.59 -10.01 -1.33
C VAL A 387 -25.43 -9.05 -1.20
N VAL A 388 -24.23 -9.55 -1.06
CA VAL A 388 -22.99 -8.78 -1.03
C VAL A 388 -22.38 -8.78 -2.43
N GLN A 389 -22.27 -7.60 -3.04
CA GLN A 389 -21.62 -7.42 -4.33
C GLN A 389 -20.24 -6.79 -4.11
N PRO A 390 -19.17 -7.57 -4.17
CA PRO A 390 -17.81 -7.01 -4.16
C PRO A 390 -17.54 -6.28 -5.48
N THR A 391 -16.96 -5.10 -5.40
CA THR A 391 -16.46 -4.40 -6.60
C THR A 391 -14.99 -4.71 -6.88
N HIS A 392 -14.42 -5.68 -6.19
CA HIS A 392 -13.06 -6.16 -6.41
C HIS A 392 -12.85 -6.63 -7.85
N LEU A 393 -11.62 -6.54 -8.32
CA LEU A 393 -11.27 -6.97 -9.67
C LEU A 393 -11.34 -8.50 -9.83
N MET A 394 -10.90 -9.24 -8.80
CA MET A 394 -10.71 -10.70 -8.83
C MET A 394 -10.89 -11.32 -7.44
N HIS A 395 -10.85 -12.65 -7.36
CA HIS A 395 -10.75 -13.42 -6.10
C HIS A 395 -9.32 -13.29 -5.53
N GLY A 396 -8.99 -12.12 -5.00
CA GLY A 396 -7.73 -11.82 -4.33
C GLY A 396 -7.87 -11.88 -2.81
N ALA A 397 -6.84 -11.44 -2.08
CA ALA A 397 -6.82 -11.44 -0.61
C ALA A 397 -8.01 -10.68 -0.01
N GLU A 398 -8.31 -9.50 -0.52
CA GLU A 398 -9.45 -8.69 -0.04
C GLU A 398 -10.81 -9.37 -0.25
N TYR A 399 -10.97 -10.11 -1.35
CA TYR A 399 -12.19 -10.90 -1.56
C TYR A 399 -12.29 -12.04 -0.53
N ASP A 400 -11.19 -12.71 -0.25
CA ASP A 400 -11.15 -13.81 0.71
C ASP A 400 -11.46 -13.32 2.14
N GLU A 401 -10.95 -12.15 2.51
CA GLU A 401 -11.27 -11.49 3.78
C GLU A 401 -12.75 -11.09 3.87
N LEU A 402 -13.29 -10.51 2.80
CA LEU A 402 -14.72 -10.19 2.72
C LEU A 402 -15.58 -11.45 2.86
N ALA A 403 -15.25 -12.52 2.15
CA ALA A 403 -15.98 -13.77 2.22
C ALA A 403 -15.99 -14.36 3.65
N LYS A 404 -14.85 -14.30 4.33
CA LYS A 404 -14.70 -14.72 5.72
C LYS A 404 -15.52 -13.84 6.68
N ALA A 405 -15.51 -12.52 6.48
CA ALA A 405 -16.31 -11.60 7.29
C ALA A 405 -17.81 -11.92 7.14
N VAL A 406 -18.30 -12.07 5.91
CA VAL A 406 -19.70 -12.39 5.61
C VAL A 406 -20.11 -13.75 6.20
N GLU A 407 -19.23 -14.76 6.15
CA GLU A 407 -19.48 -16.07 6.76
C GLU A 407 -19.77 -15.94 8.27
N GLY A 408 -19.04 -15.05 8.97
CA GLY A 408 -19.23 -14.79 10.40
C GLY A 408 -20.62 -14.24 10.75
N PHE A 409 -21.31 -13.61 9.83
CA PHE A 409 -22.64 -13.01 10.01
C PHE A 409 -23.79 -13.86 9.40
N GLY A 410 -23.49 -15.00 8.77
CA GLY A 410 -24.47 -15.81 8.04
C GLY A 410 -25.73 -16.17 8.83
N ASP A 411 -25.60 -16.47 10.12
CA ASP A 411 -26.72 -16.84 11.00
C ASP A 411 -27.66 -15.65 11.34
N MET A 412 -27.28 -14.43 11.02
CA MET A 412 -28.10 -13.24 11.29
C MET A 412 -29.16 -12.98 10.22
N PHE A 413 -29.07 -13.64 9.07
CA PHE A 413 -29.97 -13.44 7.92
C PHE A 413 -30.71 -14.72 7.57
N GLU A 414 -31.87 -14.62 6.92
CA GLU A 414 -32.56 -15.78 6.35
C GLU A 414 -31.79 -16.33 5.12
N SER A 415 -31.12 -15.43 4.38
CA SER A 415 -30.24 -15.75 3.27
C SER A 415 -29.16 -14.69 3.13
N VAL A 416 -27.92 -15.12 3.01
CA VAL A 416 -26.78 -14.28 2.63
C VAL A 416 -26.05 -14.92 1.48
N LYS A 417 -25.71 -14.14 0.46
CA LYS A 417 -24.98 -14.56 -0.74
C LYS A 417 -23.91 -13.55 -1.08
N ILE A 418 -22.79 -14.01 -1.62
CA ILE A 418 -21.73 -13.17 -2.17
C ILE A 418 -21.73 -13.37 -3.68
N ALA A 419 -21.83 -12.26 -4.42
CA ALA A 419 -21.73 -12.27 -5.87
C ALA A 419 -20.26 -12.36 -6.34
N GLU A 420 -20.05 -12.74 -7.60
CA GLU A 420 -18.73 -12.78 -8.20
C GLU A 420 -18.07 -11.38 -8.30
N PRO A 421 -16.73 -11.28 -8.15
CA PRO A 421 -15.98 -10.07 -8.48
C PRO A 421 -15.92 -9.87 -10.00
N LEU A 422 -15.43 -8.72 -10.47
CA LEU A 422 -15.53 -8.28 -11.86
C LEU A 422 -15.06 -9.31 -12.91
N LEU A 423 -13.92 -9.95 -12.69
CA LEU A 423 -13.33 -10.89 -13.65
C LEU A 423 -13.72 -12.36 -13.41
N GLY A 424 -14.65 -12.60 -12.46
CA GLY A 424 -15.15 -13.95 -12.14
C GLY A 424 -14.03 -14.89 -11.66
N GLU A 425 -14.21 -16.19 -11.85
CA GLU A 425 -13.25 -17.21 -11.43
C GLU A 425 -11.83 -16.98 -11.99
N VAL A 426 -10.81 -17.18 -11.14
CA VAL A 426 -9.40 -17.03 -11.53
C VAL A 426 -8.95 -18.18 -12.43
N GLY A 427 -9.31 -19.44 -12.08
CA GLY A 427 -8.83 -20.60 -12.82
C GLY A 427 -7.37 -20.96 -12.48
N ALA A 428 -6.81 -21.93 -13.21
CA ALA A 428 -5.53 -22.56 -12.85
C ALA A 428 -4.29 -21.90 -13.46
N ASP A 429 -4.41 -21.25 -14.61
CA ASP A 429 -3.29 -20.69 -15.37
C ASP A 429 -3.76 -19.57 -16.32
N ALA A 430 -2.82 -18.95 -17.03
CA ALA A 430 -3.07 -17.86 -17.97
C ALA A 430 -4.04 -18.19 -19.13
N SER A 431 -4.30 -19.48 -19.40
CA SER A 431 -5.22 -19.90 -20.45
C SER A 431 -6.67 -20.08 -19.97
N ALA A 432 -6.90 -20.00 -18.66
CA ALA A 432 -8.22 -20.15 -18.06
C ALA A 432 -9.02 -18.84 -18.21
N LEU A 433 -9.62 -18.66 -19.37
CA LEU A 433 -10.43 -17.48 -19.72
C LEU A 433 -11.91 -17.75 -19.48
N ASN A 434 -12.68 -16.69 -19.23
CA ASN A 434 -14.12 -16.72 -19.04
C ASN A 434 -14.80 -15.55 -19.78
N ALA A 435 -16.13 -15.51 -19.75
CA ALA A 435 -16.92 -14.50 -20.42
C ALA A 435 -16.72 -13.08 -19.83
N ASP A 436 -16.45 -12.99 -18.52
CA ASP A 436 -16.28 -11.70 -17.83
C ASP A 436 -14.97 -11.04 -18.26
N LYS A 437 -13.87 -11.81 -18.31
CA LYS A 437 -12.58 -11.33 -18.82
C LYS A 437 -12.69 -10.82 -20.27
N GLU A 438 -13.44 -11.54 -21.12
CA GLU A 438 -13.68 -11.11 -22.48
C GLU A 438 -14.50 -9.82 -22.55
N ALA A 439 -15.56 -9.72 -21.74
CA ALA A 439 -16.41 -8.54 -21.69
C ALA A 439 -15.66 -7.31 -21.17
N VAL A 440 -14.87 -7.47 -20.10
CA VAL A 440 -14.04 -6.40 -19.54
C VAL A 440 -12.96 -5.97 -20.53
N ALA A 441 -12.25 -6.91 -21.17
CA ALA A 441 -11.22 -6.60 -22.15
C ALA A 441 -11.76 -5.74 -23.30
N LYS A 442 -12.97 -6.05 -23.80
CA LYS A 442 -13.64 -5.24 -24.81
C LYS A 442 -14.03 -3.89 -24.27
N ALA A 443 -14.73 -3.83 -23.15
CA ALA A 443 -15.27 -2.60 -22.59
C ALA A 443 -14.16 -1.57 -22.26
N VAL A 444 -13.09 -1.98 -21.59
CA VAL A 444 -12.00 -1.09 -21.22
C VAL A 444 -11.20 -0.63 -22.44
N THR A 445 -10.99 -1.52 -23.41
CA THR A 445 -10.27 -1.15 -24.65
C THR A 445 -11.10 -0.17 -25.48
N GLU A 446 -12.40 -0.41 -25.66
CA GLU A 446 -13.29 0.50 -26.38
C GLU A 446 -13.34 1.88 -25.71
N ALA A 447 -13.42 1.94 -24.39
CA ALA A 447 -13.40 3.19 -23.64
C ALA A 447 -12.07 3.93 -23.84
N ALA A 448 -10.93 3.23 -23.70
CA ALA A 448 -9.61 3.82 -23.88
C ALA A 448 -9.40 4.39 -25.28
N VAL A 449 -9.81 3.66 -26.30
CA VAL A 449 -9.72 4.07 -27.71
C VAL A 449 -10.57 5.31 -27.99
N ALA A 450 -11.82 5.31 -27.51
CA ALA A 450 -12.74 6.42 -27.71
C ALA A 450 -12.25 7.71 -27.03
N GLU A 451 -11.77 7.61 -25.79
CA GLU A 451 -11.23 8.73 -25.02
C GLU A 451 -9.95 9.29 -25.64
N ALA A 452 -9.09 8.42 -26.21
CA ALA A 452 -7.90 8.83 -26.96
C ALA A 452 -8.24 9.49 -28.31
N GLY A 453 -9.52 9.51 -28.73
CA GLY A 453 -9.99 10.16 -29.95
C GLY A 453 -9.79 9.35 -31.21
N TYR A 454 -9.61 8.02 -31.12
CA TYR A 454 -9.51 7.15 -32.28
C TYR A 454 -10.87 6.50 -32.63
N ASP A 455 -11.11 6.31 -33.92
CA ASP A 455 -12.32 5.63 -34.42
C ASP A 455 -12.29 4.11 -34.17
N SER A 456 -11.10 3.52 -33.95
CA SER A 456 -10.91 2.11 -33.69
C SER A 456 -9.51 1.82 -33.12
N LEU A 457 -9.35 0.66 -32.49
CA LEU A 457 -8.06 0.16 -32.01
C LEU A 457 -7.04 -0.01 -33.17
N ASP A 458 -7.51 -0.45 -34.35
CA ASP A 458 -6.69 -0.56 -35.56
C ASP A 458 -6.19 0.81 -36.04
N ALA A 459 -7.03 1.85 -35.96
CA ALA A 459 -6.63 3.21 -36.34
C ALA A 459 -5.53 3.74 -35.38
N ALA A 460 -5.64 3.49 -34.09
CA ALA A 460 -4.61 3.81 -33.11
C ALA A 460 -3.30 3.07 -33.41
N GLY A 461 -3.38 1.76 -33.69
CA GLY A 461 -2.22 0.94 -34.07
C GLY A 461 -1.52 1.43 -35.36
N GLN A 462 -2.26 1.90 -36.36
CA GLN A 462 -1.70 2.53 -37.58
C GLN A 462 -0.99 3.85 -37.25
N ASP A 463 -1.48 4.60 -36.25
CA ASP A 463 -0.85 5.82 -35.74
C ASP A 463 0.27 5.55 -34.71
N LYS A 464 0.71 4.29 -34.59
CA LYS A 464 1.76 3.85 -33.65
C LYS A 464 1.44 4.10 -32.20
N THR A 465 0.17 4.03 -31.82
CA THR A 465 -0.29 4.17 -30.44
C THR A 465 -0.57 2.81 -29.83
N GLY A 466 0.11 2.50 -28.71
CA GLY A 466 -0.18 1.39 -27.82
C GLY A 466 -0.98 1.87 -26.62
N PHE A 467 -1.79 0.99 -26.06
CA PHE A 467 -2.52 1.21 -24.82
C PHE A 467 -1.91 0.32 -23.73
N VAL A 468 -1.61 0.89 -22.59
CA VAL A 468 -1.16 0.15 -21.40
C VAL A 468 -2.26 0.24 -20.36
N LEU A 469 -2.82 -0.90 -20.03
CA LEU A 469 -3.84 -1.03 -19.01
C LEU A 469 -3.19 -1.48 -17.69
N LEU A 470 -3.27 -0.61 -16.68
CA LEU A 470 -2.51 -0.71 -15.45
C LEU A 470 -3.36 -1.25 -14.30
N GLY A 471 -3.11 -2.48 -13.86
CA GLY A 471 -3.66 -3.04 -12.62
C GLY A 471 -2.82 -2.64 -11.41
N HIS A 472 -3.32 -2.95 -10.21
CA HIS A 472 -2.57 -2.76 -8.98
C HIS A 472 -1.35 -3.72 -8.93
N GLY A 473 -1.57 -4.99 -9.16
CA GLY A 473 -0.63 -6.05 -8.85
C GLY A 473 -1.00 -6.73 -7.54
N THR A 474 -0.45 -7.89 -7.27
CA THR A 474 -0.64 -8.59 -5.99
C THR A 474 0.32 -9.78 -5.87
N SER A 475 0.81 -10.04 -4.68
CA SER A 475 1.55 -11.27 -4.35
C SER A 475 0.64 -12.50 -4.22
N HIS A 476 -0.69 -12.31 -4.09
CA HIS A 476 -1.68 -13.38 -4.01
C HIS A 476 -1.66 -14.27 -5.26
N THR A 477 -2.03 -15.54 -5.13
CA THR A 477 -2.08 -16.49 -6.26
C THR A 477 -2.98 -16.06 -7.40
N ALA A 478 -3.96 -15.20 -7.13
CA ALA A 478 -4.83 -14.58 -8.13
C ALA A 478 -4.10 -13.64 -9.11
N LYS A 479 -2.83 -13.30 -8.90
CA LYS A 479 -2.02 -12.49 -9.83
C LYS A 479 -2.00 -13.04 -11.26
N VAL A 480 -2.22 -14.34 -11.44
CA VAL A 480 -2.37 -14.97 -12.77
C VAL A 480 -3.49 -14.35 -13.62
N THR A 481 -4.43 -13.65 -12.98
CA THR A 481 -5.50 -12.92 -13.67
C THR A 481 -4.97 -11.82 -14.60
N TYR A 482 -3.83 -11.20 -14.29
CA TYR A 482 -3.20 -10.23 -15.18
C TYR A 482 -2.66 -10.89 -16.44
N ASP A 483 -2.05 -12.08 -16.33
CA ASP A 483 -1.64 -12.89 -17.48
C ASP A 483 -2.84 -13.36 -18.31
N GLN A 484 -3.95 -13.71 -17.64
CA GLN A 484 -5.21 -14.06 -18.31
C GLN A 484 -5.76 -12.89 -19.10
N MET A 485 -5.71 -11.67 -18.55
CA MET A 485 -6.15 -10.47 -19.27
C MET A 485 -5.26 -10.19 -20.50
N GLN A 486 -3.93 -10.35 -20.38
CA GLN A 486 -3.04 -10.23 -21.54
C GLN A 486 -3.35 -11.29 -22.60
N THR A 487 -3.55 -12.54 -22.18
CA THR A 487 -3.96 -13.65 -23.09
C THR A 487 -5.31 -13.34 -23.75
N GLN A 488 -6.24 -12.77 -23.00
CA GLN A 488 -7.55 -12.36 -23.55
C GLN A 488 -7.41 -11.27 -24.61
N MET A 489 -6.54 -10.26 -24.39
CA MET A 489 -6.25 -9.23 -25.39
C MET A 489 -5.68 -9.85 -26.68
N GLU A 490 -4.76 -10.79 -26.55
CA GLU A 490 -4.17 -11.51 -27.67
C GLU A 490 -5.21 -12.33 -28.46
N GLN A 491 -6.11 -13.04 -27.77
CA GLN A 491 -7.19 -13.80 -28.42
C GLN A 491 -8.19 -12.91 -29.16
N LEU A 492 -8.42 -11.70 -28.67
CA LEU A 492 -9.25 -10.70 -29.34
C LEU A 492 -8.53 -10.02 -30.52
N GLY A 493 -7.23 -10.28 -30.71
CA GLY A 493 -6.41 -9.63 -31.74
C GLY A 493 -6.00 -8.20 -31.39
N TYR A 494 -6.02 -7.83 -30.12
CA TYR A 494 -5.69 -6.48 -29.61
C TYR A 494 -4.18 -6.34 -29.42
N GLY A 495 -3.42 -6.45 -30.51
CA GLY A 495 -1.95 -6.49 -30.48
C GLY A 495 -1.26 -5.18 -30.06
N ASN A 496 -2.01 -4.11 -29.83
CA ASN A 496 -1.51 -2.83 -29.31
C ASN A 496 -2.08 -2.51 -27.91
N VAL A 497 -2.55 -3.53 -27.19
CA VAL A 497 -2.96 -3.41 -25.79
C VAL A 497 -2.04 -4.28 -24.93
N PHE A 498 -1.51 -3.73 -23.87
CA PHE A 498 -0.55 -4.35 -22.95
C PHE A 498 -1.06 -4.23 -21.53
N ILE A 499 -0.83 -5.27 -20.73
CA ILE A 499 -1.16 -5.27 -19.31
C ILE A 499 0.09 -4.96 -18.51
N GLY A 500 -0.02 -4.03 -17.57
CA GLY A 500 0.98 -3.70 -16.58
C GLY A 500 0.39 -3.70 -15.17
N THR A 501 1.23 -3.67 -14.15
CA THR A 501 0.82 -3.54 -12.74
C THR A 501 1.75 -2.60 -11.99
N VAL A 502 1.18 -1.82 -11.08
CA VAL A 502 1.94 -0.88 -10.24
C VAL A 502 2.98 -1.63 -9.41
N GLU A 503 2.56 -2.71 -8.73
CA GLU A 503 3.44 -3.52 -7.87
C GLU A 503 4.44 -4.40 -8.64
N GLY A 504 4.35 -4.46 -9.98
CA GLY A 504 5.22 -5.33 -10.77
C GLY A 504 4.99 -6.83 -10.52
N GLU A 505 3.81 -7.22 -10.07
CA GLU A 505 3.39 -8.59 -9.80
C GLU A 505 2.18 -8.99 -10.70
N PRO A 506 2.34 -9.90 -11.65
CA PRO A 506 3.54 -10.70 -11.99
C PRO A 506 4.71 -9.88 -12.54
N GLU A 507 5.94 -10.37 -12.39
CA GLU A 507 7.19 -9.66 -12.73
C GLU A 507 7.23 -9.11 -14.17
N ASP A 508 6.62 -9.78 -15.11
CA ASP A 508 6.60 -9.36 -16.52
C ASP A 508 5.57 -8.26 -16.82
N THR A 509 4.81 -7.81 -15.81
CA THR A 509 3.91 -6.66 -15.85
C THR A 509 4.51 -5.40 -15.23
N ALA A 510 5.74 -5.46 -14.71
CA ALA A 510 6.46 -4.29 -14.20
C ALA A 510 6.71 -3.25 -15.32
N CYS A 511 6.82 -1.98 -14.93
CA CYS A 511 6.90 -0.85 -15.86
C CYS A 511 7.99 -1.03 -16.93
N GLU A 512 9.20 -1.39 -16.53
CA GLU A 512 10.32 -1.59 -17.45
C GLU A 512 10.06 -2.74 -18.44
N ALA A 513 9.48 -3.83 -17.96
CA ALA A 513 9.13 -4.97 -18.80
C ALA A 513 8.07 -4.58 -19.85
N VAL A 514 7.07 -3.80 -19.44
CA VAL A 514 6.02 -3.33 -20.34
C VAL A 514 6.57 -2.31 -21.34
N ILE A 515 7.43 -1.38 -20.93
CA ILE A 515 8.15 -0.45 -21.82
C ILE A 515 8.85 -1.22 -22.94
N GLU A 516 9.58 -2.28 -22.60
CA GLU A 516 10.28 -3.09 -23.61
C GLU A 516 9.32 -3.87 -24.51
N LYS A 517 8.21 -4.39 -23.99
CA LYS A 517 7.15 -5.03 -24.80
C LYS A 517 6.55 -4.06 -25.82
N VAL A 518 6.19 -2.85 -25.40
CA VAL A 518 5.60 -1.81 -26.26
C VAL A 518 6.59 -1.36 -27.35
N LYS A 519 7.87 -1.14 -27.00
CA LYS A 519 8.93 -0.79 -27.96
C LYS A 519 9.18 -1.92 -28.96
N ALA A 520 9.26 -3.16 -28.49
CA ALA A 520 9.47 -4.33 -29.36
C ALA A 520 8.33 -4.52 -30.37
N ALA A 521 7.10 -4.17 -29.97
CA ALA A 521 5.93 -4.17 -30.86
C ALA A 521 5.92 -3.00 -31.85
N GLY A 522 6.82 -2.01 -31.70
CA GLY A 522 7.04 -0.91 -32.63
C GLY A 522 6.09 0.27 -32.45
N TYR A 523 5.51 0.44 -31.28
CA TYR A 523 4.71 1.61 -30.92
C TYR A 523 5.61 2.72 -30.38
N THR A 524 5.27 3.98 -30.73
CA THR A 524 6.04 5.17 -30.35
C THR A 524 5.21 6.16 -29.53
N LYS A 525 3.91 5.93 -29.45
CA LYS A 525 2.96 6.68 -28.63
C LYS A 525 2.28 5.72 -27.67
N VAL A 526 1.95 6.18 -26.47
CA VAL A 526 1.33 5.37 -25.44
C VAL A 526 0.18 6.13 -24.77
N VAL A 527 -0.87 5.41 -24.46
CA VAL A 527 -1.95 5.83 -23.56
C VAL A 527 -1.93 4.92 -22.35
N LEU A 528 -1.73 5.48 -21.16
CA LEU A 528 -1.82 4.79 -19.89
C LEU A 528 -3.25 4.93 -19.35
N ARG A 529 -3.85 3.82 -18.89
CA ARG A 529 -5.19 3.81 -18.30
C ARG A 529 -5.29 2.74 -17.21
N PRO A 530 -6.02 2.98 -16.11
CA PRO A 530 -6.21 1.95 -15.08
C PRO A 530 -6.94 0.71 -15.61
N LEU A 531 -6.44 -0.47 -15.25
CA LEU A 531 -7.17 -1.74 -15.20
C LEU A 531 -7.61 -1.96 -13.75
N MET A 532 -8.13 -0.94 -13.15
CA MET A 532 -8.65 -0.89 -11.79
C MET A 532 -10.11 -0.45 -11.84
N VAL A 533 -10.92 -0.97 -10.93
CA VAL A 533 -12.33 -0.60 -10.88
C VAL A 533 -12.50 0.87 -10.52
N VAL A 534 -11.63 1.37 -9.66
CA VAL A 534 -11.60 2.75 -9.17
C VAL A 534 -10.26 3.40 -9.53
N ALA A 535 -10.30 4.61 -10.08
CA ALA A 535 -9.10 5.42 -10.29
C ALA A 535 -8.78 6.22 -9.02
N GLY A 536 -8.15 5.56 -8.06
CA GLY A 536 -7.70 6.15 -6.79
C GLY A 536 -6.26 6.66 -6.86
N ASP A 537 -5.56 6.59 -5.74
CA ASP A 537 -4.20 7.05 -5.54
C ASP A 537 -3.21 6.53 -6.59
N HIS A 538 -3.17 5.21 -6.79
CA HIS A 538 -2.30 4.58 -7.80
C HIS A 538 -2.51 5.11 -9.23
N ALA A 539 -3.73 5.50 -9.59
CA ALA A 539 -3.99 6.06 -10.92
C ALA A 539 -3.52 7.53 -11.03
N HIS A 540 -3.60 8.29 -9.93
CA HIS A 540 -3.20 9.69 -9.90
C HIS A 540 -1.69 9.83 -9.74
N ASN A 541 -1.09 9.09 -8.82
CA ASN A 541 0.32 9.22 -8.45
C ASN A 541 1.21 8.22 -9.20
N ASP A 542 1.08 6.91 -8.99
CA ASP A 542 1.99 5.93 -9.60
C ASP A 542 1.85 5.85 -11.13
N MET A 543 0.63 5.99 -11.68
CA MET A 543 0.44 5.97 -13.12
C MET A 543 0.71 7.34 -13.75
N ALA A 544 0.10 8.41 -13.25
CA ALA A 544 0.00 9.69 -13.91
C ALA A 544 0.76 10.83 -13.22
N GLY A 545 1.39 10.57 -12.08
CA GLY A 545 2.13 11.54 -11.29
C GLY A 545 3.37 12.11 -11.99
N GLU A 546 3.94 13.17 -11.41
CA GLU A 546 5.12 13.86 -11.93
C GLU A 546 6.44 13.29 -11.41
N GLU A 547 6.39 12.40 -10.40
CA GLU A 547 7.55 11.77 -9.80
C GLU A 547 8.34 10.92 -10.82
N GLU A 548 9.63 10.76 -10.61
CA GLU A 548 10.52 10.10 -11.59
C GLU A 548 10.17 8.62 -11.80
N ASP A 549 9.61 7.96 -10.81
CA ASP A 549 9.19 6.55 -10.81
C ASP A 549 7.75 6.33 -11.25
N SER A 550 6.98 7.39 -11.49
CA SER A 550 5.65 7.25 -12.09
C SER A 550 5.74 6.63 -13.50
N TRP A 551 4.76 5.83 -13.88
CA TRP A 551 4.69 5.23 -15.21
C TRP A 551 4.77 6.27 -16.31
N LEU A 552 4.07 7.41 -16.14
CA LEU A 552 4.12 8.54 -17.08
C LEU A 552 5.56 9.04 -17.28
N SER A 553 6.29 9.25 -16.19
CA SER A 553 7.67 9.77 -16.24
C SER A 553 8.64 8.73 -16.80
N MET A 554 8.51 7.45 -16.41
CA MET A 554 9.34 6.36 -16.93
C MET A 554 9.13 6.14 -18.44
N PHE A 555 7.89 6.16 -18.93
CA PHE A 555 7.60 6.08 -20.37
C PHE A 555 8.15 7.29 -21.13
N LYS A 556 8.03 8.51 -20.59
CA LYS A 556 8.66 9.71 -21.17
C LYS A 556 10.18 9.57 -21.21
N ALA A 557 10.81 9.15 -20.12
CA ALA A 557 12.27 8.92 -20.04
C ALA A 557 12.73 7.82 -21.00
N ALA A 558 11.90 6.81 -21.25
CA ALA A 558 12.15 5.75 -22.21
C ALA A 558 12.12 6.23 -23.69
N GLY A 559 11.72 7.48 -23.97
CA GLY A 559 11.82 8.12 -25.28
C GLY A 559 10.61 7.90 -26.18
N PHE A 560 9.43 7.62 -25.65
CA PHE A 560 8.19 7.64 -26.43
C PHE A 560 7.88 9.05 -26.93
N GLU A 561 7.37 9.16 -28.17
CA GLU A 561 7.05 10.45 -28.80
C GLU A 561 5.91 11.19 -28.09
N LYS A 562 4.97 10.43 -27.53
CA LYS A 562 3.82 10.92 -26.78
C LYS A 562 3.41 9.90 -25.73
N VAL A 563 3.14 10.37 -24.52
CA VAL A 563 2.56 9.59 -23.42
C VAL A 563 1.38 10.38 -22.87
N ASP A 564 0.19 9.84 -23.03
CA ASP A 564 -1.06 10.39 -22.49
C ASP A 564 -1.54 9.51 -21.35
N THR A 565 -2.25 10.10 -20.39
CA THR A 565 -2.90 9.40 -19.28
C THR A 565 -4.40 9.59 -19.31
N GLN A 566 -5.15 8.56 -18.95
CA GLN A 566 -6.60 8.58 -18.79
C GLN A 566 -6.90 8.15 -17.35
N ILE A 567 -7.20 9.10 -16.47
CA ILE A 567 -7.50 8.82 -15.07
C ILE A 567 -9.00 8.53 -14.93
N ALA A 568 -9.40 7.30 -15.25
CA ALA A 568 -10.79 6.86 -15.19
C ALA A 568 -10.86 5.37 -14.84
N GLY A 569 -11.49 5.04 -13.74
CA GLY A 569 -11.72 3.67 -13.31
C GLY A 569 -12.70 2.93 -14.21
N MET A 570 -12.61 1.60 -14.19
CA MET A 570 -13.53 0.76 -14.99
C MET A 570 -14.97 0.84 -14.49
N GLY A 571 -15.19 1.19 -13.22
CA GLY A 571 -16.53 1.35 -12.63
C GLY A 571 -17.37 2.44 -13.29
N SER A 572 -16.74 3.44 -13.95
CA SER A 572 -17.43 4.46 -14.75
C SER A 572 -17.94 3.95 -16.11
N ILE A 573 -17.51 2.76 -16.55
CA ILE A 573 -17.86 2.21 -17.87
C ILE A 573 -19.21 1.47 -17.79
N PRO A 574 -20.27 1.91 -18.52
CA PRO A 574 -21.58 1.27 -18.42
C PRO A 574 -21.61 -0.22 -18.70
N ALA A 575 -20.76 -0.71 -19.63
CA ALA A 575 -20.67 -2.14 -19.93
C ALA A 575 -20.09 -2.93 -18.75
N VAL A 576 -19.16 -2.37 -17.97
CA VAL A 576 -18.61 -2.97 -16.75
C VAL A 576 -19.66 -2.99 -15.64
N GLN A 577 -20.41 -1.91 -15.46
CA GLN A 577 -21.51 -1.84 -14.50
C GLN A 577 -22.53 -2.97 -14.73
N GLN A 578 -22.84 -3.30 -16.00
CA GLN A 578 -23.75 -4.38 -16.34
C GLN A 578 -23.22 -5.78 -16.01
N ILE A 579 -21.90 -5.97 -15.92
CA ILE A 579 -21.31 -7.23 -15.45
C ILE A 579 -21.66 -7.41 -13.96
N TYR A 580 -21.46 -6.40 -13.13
CA TYR A 580 -21.84 -6.44 -11.71
C TYR A 580 -23.35 -6.66 -11.50
N VAL A 581 -24.20 -6.05 -12.34
CA VAL A 581 -25.64 -6.31 -12.33
C VAL A 581 -25.92 -7.78 -12.60
N GLY A 582 -25.25 -8.37 -13.59
CA GLY A 582 -25.39 -9.81 -13.92
C GLY A 582 -24.90 -10.74 -12.79
N HIS A 583 -23.79 -10.39 -12.12
CA HIS A 583 -23.28 -11.16 -10.99
C HIS A 583 -24.23 -11.09 -9.79
N SER A 584 -24.74 -9.89 -9.48
CA SER A 584 -25.79 -9.74 -8.45
C SER A 584 -27.07 -10.52 -8.81
N GLU A 585 -27.48 -10.55 -10.09
CA GLU A 585 -28.64 -11.33 -10.54
C GLU A 585 -28.43 -12.84 -10.33
N ALA A 586 -27.24 -13.35 -10.63
CA ALA A 586 -26.91 -14.73 -10.37
C ALA A 586 -27.02 -15.06 -8.88
N ALA A 587 -26.42 -14.23 -8.01
CA ALA A 587 -26.47 -14.42 -6.55
C ALA A 587 -27.89 -14.31 -5.97
N VAL A 588 -28.74 -13.41 -6.49
CA VAL A 588 -30.15 -13.28 -6.08
C VAL A 588 -30.96 -14.52 -6.42
N ASN A 589 -30.65 -15.21 -7.53
CA ASN A 589 -31.39 -16.35 -8.04
C ASN A 589 -30.90 -17.72 -7.51
N GLU A 590 -29.76 -17.76 -6.81
CA GLU A 590 -29.24 -18.94 -6.09
C GLU A 590 -30.01 -19.21 -4.77
#